data_90097ad305b608d514de2e3f7ae668fb
#
_entry.id   90097ad305b608d514de2e3f7ae668fb
#
_cell.length_a   1.000
_cell.length_b   1.000
_cell.length_c   1.000
_cell.angle_alpha   90.00
_cell.angle_beta   90.00
_cell.angle_gamma   90.00
#
_symmetry.space_group_name_H-M   'P 1'
#
loop_
_entity.id
_entity.type
_entity.pdbx_description
1 polymer ?
#
loop_
_entity_poly.entity_id
_entity_poly.type
_entity_poly.pdbx_seq_one_letter_code
_entity_poly.pdbx_strand_id
1 'polypeptide(L)'
;GECFYEVGSNDQALKIFTHLRVSPGVGPRAALYAGLIRTRANQLDKAIEDFEIGLKHDNIPLDINNELRYNLANARIKTQDLQKALIQLKEIQTISPGYKDVASLILRYQELNQNKNLHTYLMSGQSEFVGLCRKIVSRFFRNAKVKILDISVLATYTDIVAEIDSPKWADLVIFRFFRSQGAVGELVLREFHARIKEMKAGKGICMTAGTFTEEARRFTEGRPLDLFDKNRLNKVLNTIG
;
A
#
# COMPACT_ATOMS: atom_id res chain seq x y z
N GLY A 1 -34.23 11.54 4.16
CA GLY A 1 -32.81 11.41 3.80
C GLY A 1 -32.57 10.14 2.99
N GLU A 2 -32.99 8.99 3.53
CA GLU A 2 -32.76 7.67 2.90
C GLU A 2 -33.36 7.59 1.49
N CYS A 3 -34.63 7.98 1.29
CA CYS A 3 -35.25 8.00 -0.04
C CYS A 3 -34.44 8.85 -1.06
N PHE A 4 -33.92 10.00 -0.65
CA PHE A 4 -33.07 10.81 -1.53
C PHE A 4 -31.74 10.14 -1.85
N TYR A 5 -31.17 9.40 -0.90
CA TYR A 5 -29.95 8.63 -1.10
C TYR A 5 -30.16 7.47 -2.08
N GLU A 6 -31.27 6.74 -1.94
CA GLU A 6 -31.63 5.61 -2.81
C GLU A 6 -31.89 6.03 -4.26
N VAL A 7 -32.52 7.20 -4.47
CA VAL A 7 -32.74 7.75 -5.82
C VAL A 7 -31.54 8.55 -6.36
N GLY A 8 -30.40 8.55 -5.64
CA GLY A 8 -29.18 9.20 -6.08
C GLY A 8 -29.12 10.72 -5.92
N SER A 9 -30.13 11.34 -5.26
CA SER A 9 -30.16 12.77 -4.96
C SER A 9 -29.24 13.12 -3.78
N ASN A 10 -27.94 12.89 -3.97
CA ASN A 10 -26.92 12.95 -2.90
C ASN A 10 -26.83 14.31 -2.22
N ASP A 11 -26.99 15.42 -2.93
CA ASP A 11 -26.91 16.76 -2.35
C ASP A 11 -28.06 17.04 -1.38
N GLN A 12 -29.28 16.62 -1.72
CA GLN A 12 -30.45 16.77 -0.85
C GLN A 12 -30.34 15.82 0.35
N ALA A 13 -29.94 14.58 0.13
CA ALA A 13 -29.70 13.59 1.17
C ALA A 13 -28.65 14.11 2.17
N LEU A 14 -27.51 14.64 1.67
CA LEU A 14 -26.42 15.12 2.48
C LEU A 14 -26.83 16.30 3.38
N LYS A 15 -27.61 17.25 2.87
CA LYS A 15 -28.15 18.35 3.68
C LYS A 15 -28.95 17.84 4.88
N ILE A 16 -29.84 16.87 4.65
CA ILE A 16 -30.66 16.27 5.70
C ILE A 16 -29.80 15.52 6.70
N PHE A 17 -28.90 14.63 6.22
CA PHE A 17 -28.07 13.81 7.09
C PHE A 17 -27.08 14.65 7.90
N THR A 18 -26.49 15.68 7.31
CA THR A 18 -25.58 16.59 8.02
C THR A 18 -26.30 17.31 9.17
N HIS A 19 -27.57 17.65 9.01
CA HIS A 19 -28.37 18.25 10.07
C HIS A 19 -28.73 17.23 11.16
N LEU A 20 -29.11 16.02 10.77
CA LEU A 20 -29.58 14.95 11.67
C LEU A 20 -28.44 14.22 12.41
N ARG A 21 -27.20 14.28 11.94
CA ARG A 21 -26.06 13.50 12.49
C ARG A 21 -25.76 13.74 13.97
N VAL A 22 -26.23 14.87 14.52
CA VAL A 22 -26.08 15.24 15.94
C VAL A 22 -27.33 14.92 16.79
N SER A 23 -28.40 14.46 16.17
CA SER A 23 -29.68 14.21 16.84
C SER A 23 -29.67 12.87 17.56
N PRO A 24 -30.17 12.79 18.82
CA PRO A 24 -30.29 11.51 19.52
C PRO A 24 -31.12 10.49 18.73
N GLY A 25 -30.71 9.20 18.78
CA GLY A 25 -31.41 8.07 18.17
C GLY A 25 -31.17 7.90 16.67
N VAL A 26 -31.34 8.95 15.87
CA VAL A 26 -31.13 8.87 14.40
C VAL A 26 -29.72 9.30 13.96
N GLY A 27 -29.00 9.99 14.84
CA GLY A 27 -27.69 10.59 14.54
C GLY A 27 -26.66 9.61 14.01
N PRO A 28 -26.45 8.45 14.63
CA PRO A 28 -25.45 7.48 14.14
C PRO A 28 -25.70 7.05 12.70
N ARG A 29 -26.96 6.75 12.36
CA ARG A 29 -27.35 6.36 10.99
C ARG A 29 -27.22 7.53 10.02
N ALA A 30 -27.63 8.73 10.41
CA ALA A 30 -27.47 9.92 9.58
C ALA A 30 -25.99 10.24 9.31
N ALA A 31 -25.14 10.13 10.32
CA ALA A 31 -23.69 10.29 10.20
C ALA A 31 -23.07 9.26 9.25
N LEU A 32 -23.51 8.00 9.34
CA LEU A 32 -23.06 6.95 8.43
C LEU A 32 -23.37 7.31 6.97
N TYR A 33 -24.61 7.67 6.65
CA TYR A 33 -24.99 8.04 5.29
C TYR A 33 -24.28 9.32 4.80
N ALA A 34 -24.14 10.34 5.65
CA ALA A 34 -23.38 11.55 5.30
C ALA A 34 -21.94 11.21 4.93
N GLY A 35 -21.26 10.41 5.75
CA GLY A 35 -19.90 9.94 5.50
C GLY A 35 -19.77 9.10 4.23
N LEU A 36 -20.72 8.21 3.94
CA LEU A 36 -20.74 7.40 2.71
C LEU A 36 -20.88 8.28 1.46
N ILE A 37 -21.78 9.27 1.47
CA ILE A 37 -21.92 10.22 0.36
C ILE A 37 -20.62 10.97 0.13
N ARG A 38 -19.99 11.49 1.19
CA ARG A 38 -18.73 12.23 1.10
C ARG A 38 -17.57 11.35 0.65
N THR A 39 -17.55 10.08 1.06
CA THR A 39 -16.54 9.12 0.60
C THR A 39 -16.64 8.88 -0.91
N ARG A 40 -17.86 8.75 -1.45
CA ARG A 40 -18.10 8.64 -2.90
C ARG A 40 -17.69 9.90 -3.65
N ALA A 41 -17.87 11.07 -3.04
CA ALA A 41 -17.43 12.36 -3.59
C ALA A 41 -15.93 12.65 -3.36
N ASN A 42 -15.16 11.68 -2.87
CA ASN A 42 -13.73 11.81 -2.51
C ASN A 42 -13.42 12.94 -1.50
N GLN A 43 -14.40 13.33 -0.68
CA GLN A 43 -14.25 14.31 0.40
C GLN A 43 -13.88 13.60 1.71
N LEU A 44 -12.70 12.96 1.74
CA LEU A 44 -12.33 12.01 2.78
C LEU A 44 -12.25 12.64 4.18
N ASP A 45 -11.72 13.86 4.32
CA ASP A 45 -11.62 14.52 5.63
C ASP A 45 -13.00 14.80 6.24
N LYS A 46 -13.96 15.24 5.43
CA LYS A 46 -15.33 15.46 5.87
C LYS A 46 -16.06 14.15 6.16
N ALA A 47 -15.75 13.08 5.41
CA ALA A 47 -16.30 11.75 5.67
C ALA A 47 -15.82 11.22 7.02
N ILE A 48 -14.52 11.37 7.32
CA ILE A 48 -13.94 11.00 8.61
C ILE A 48 -14.66 11.74 9.75
N GLU A 49 -14.87 13.05 9.61
CA GLU A 49 -15.60 13.86 10.59
C GLU A 49 -17.02 13.34 10.84
N ASP A 50 -17.75 13.02 9.77
CA ASP A 50 -19.11 12.48 9.90
C ASP A 50 -19.13 11.14 10.65
N PHE A 51 -18.25 10.20 10.29
CA PHE A 51 -18.14 8.91 10.97
C PHE A 51 -17.78 9.06 12.46
N GLU A 52 -16.85 9.98 12.76
CA GLU A 52 -16.47 10.29 14.15
C GLU A 52 -17.61 10.89 14.97
N ILE A 53 -18.42 11.76 14.36
CA ILE A 53 -19.63 12.31 15.01
C ILE A 53 -20.59 11.16 15.30
N GLY A 54 -20.82 10.26 14.34
CA GLY A 54 -21.69 9.10 14.52
C GLY A 54 -21.25 8.21 15.69
N LEU A 55 -19.93 8.01 15.86
CA LEU A 55 -19.37 7.19 16.93
C LEU A 55 -19.37 7.84 18.32
N LYS A 56 -19.67 9.15 18.42
CA LYS A 56 -19.79 9.85 19.72
C LYS A 56 -21.15 9.69 20.38
N HIS A 57 -22.14 9.13 19.68
CA HIS A 57 -23.45 8.89 20.25
C HIS A 57 -23.43 7.69 21.21
N ASP A 58 -24.30 7.74 22.22
CA ASP A 58 -24.54 6.61 23.12
C ASP A 58 -25.47 5.58 22.47
N ASN A 59 -25.37 4.32 22.92
CA ASN A 59 -26.28 3.22 22.55
C ASN A 59 -26.44 3.01 21.03
N ILE A 60 -25.33 3.07 20.29
CA ILE A 60 -25.33 2.84 18.84
C ILE A 60 -25.66 1.36 18.56
N PRO A 61 -26.63 1.06 17.69
CA PRO A 61 -26.88 -0.31 17.24
C PRO A 61 -25.60 -0.96 16.70
N LEU A 62 -25.38 -2.24 17.00
CA LEU A 62 -24.11 -2.93 16.71
C LEU A 62 -23.77 -2.92 15.22
N ASP A 63 -24.75 -3.11 14.36
CA ASP A 63 -24.61 -3.05 12.90
C ASP A 63 -24.12 -1.66 12.43
N ILE A 64 -24.72 -0.59 12.95
CA ILE A 64 -24.34 0.79 12.63
C ILE A 64 -22.95 1.12 13.19
N ASN A 65 -22.64 0.67 14.42
CA ASN A 65 -21.32 0.87 15.02
C ASN A 65 -20.21 0.23 14.16
N ASN A 66 -20.40 -1.02 13.75
CA ASN A 66 -19.46 -1.73 12.90
C ASN A 66 -19.30 -1.06 11.54
N GLU A 67 -20.39 -0.60 10.91
CA GLU A 67 -20.35 0.11 9.63
C GLU A 67 -19.63 1.48 9.75
N LEU A 68 -19.91 2.25 10.80
CA LEU A 68 -19.23 3.51 11.06
C LEU A 68 -17.71 3.30 11.21
N ARG A 69 -17.30 2.37 12.07
CA ARG A 69 -15.88 2.06 12.31
C ARG A 69 -15.18 1.53 11.06
N TYR A 70 -15.85 0.64 10.31
CA TYR A 70 -15.28 0.07 9.09
C TYR A 70 -15.07 1.13 8.01
N ASN A 71 -16.05 2.00 7.78
CA ASN A 71 -15.93 3.08 6.81
C ASN A 71 -14.94 4.17 7.26
N LEU A 72 -14.87 4.47 8.56
CA LEU A 72 -13.86 5.36 9.15
C LEU A 72 -12.46 4.79 8.94
N ALA A 73 -12.24 3.51 9.20
CA ALA A 73 -10.96 2.86 8.97
C ALA A 73 -10.55 2.93 7.49
N ASN A 74 -11.46 2.62 6.57
CA ASN A 74 -11.20 2.71 5.13
C ASN A 74 -10.90 4.14 4.66
N ALA A 75 -11.59 5.15 5.19
CA ALA A 75 -11.29 6.55 4.89
C ALA A 75 -9.89 6.94 5.40
N ARG A 76 -9.51 6.53 6.62
CA ARG A 76 -8.18 6.75 7.19
C ARG A 76 -7.07 6.00 6.47
N ILE A 77 -7.33 4.81 5.92
CA ILE A 77 -6.39 4.10 5.05
C ILE A 77 -6.12 4.92 3.78
N LYS A 78 -7.16 5.46 3.16
CA LYS A 78 -7.03 6.31 1.97
C LYS A 78 -6.27 7.61 2.24
N THR A 79 -6.38 8.17 3.44
CA THR A 79 -5.62 9.36 3.89
C THR A 79 -4.27 8.99 4.51
N GLN A 80 -3.86 7.72 4.45
CA GLN A 80 -2.59 7.20 4.97
C GLN A 80 -2.42 7.29 6.50
N ASP A 81 -3.48 7.55 7.27
CA ASP A 81 -3.47 7.50 8.73
C ASP A 81 -3.68 6.05 9.22
N LEU A 82 -2.69 5.18 8.92
CA LEU A 82 -2.79 3.74 9.21
C LEU A 82 -2.90 3.43 10.70
N GLN A 83 -2.29 4.25 11.54
CA GLN A 83 -2.33 4.03 13.00
C GLN A 83 -3.75 4.16 13.54
N LYS A 84 -4.45 5.23 13.18
CA LYS A 84 -5.84 5.43 13.60
C LYS A 84 -6.80 4.47 12.91
N ALA A 85 -6.53 4.08 11.66
CA ALA A 85 -7.30 3.05 10.98
C ALA A 85 -7.25 1.71 11.72
N LEU A 86 -6.04 1.27 12.13
CA LEU A 86 -5.84 0.03 12.88
C LEU A 86 -6.58 0.02 14.22
N ILE A 87 -6.70 1.16 14.91
CA ILE A 87 -7.49 1.27 16.15
C ILE A 87 -8.94 0.88 15.86
N GLN A 88 -9.56 1.45 14.82
CA GLN A 88 -10.96 1.16 14.49
C GLN A 88 -11.16 -0.29 14.06
N LEU A 89 -10.26 -0.85 13.26
CA LEU A 89 -10.33 -2.26 12.84
C LEU A 89 -10.21 -3.23 14.02
N LYS A 90 -9.32 -2.95 14.98
CA LYS A 90 -9.17 -3.78 16.19
C LYS A 90 -10.39 -3.72 17.10
N GLU A 91 -11.03 -2.56 17.22
CA GLU A 91 -12.31 -2.43 17.92
C GLU A 91 -13.39 -3.31 17.30
N ILE A 92 -13.53 -3.30 15.96
CA ILE A 92 -14.47 -4.20 15.27
C ILE A 92 -14.10 -5.66 15.53
N GLN A 93 -12.82 -6.03 15.44
CA GLN A 93 -12.37 -7.40 15.66
C GLN A 93 -12.71 -7.89 17.06
N THR A 94 -12.67 -7.01 18.08
CA THR A 94 -13.00 -7.32 19.46
C THR A 94 -14.50 -7.50 19.67
N ILE A 95 -15.32 -6.62 19.07
CA ILE A 95 -16.77 -6.59 19.25
C ILE A 95 -17.46 -7.64 18.36
N SER A 96 -16.99 -7.80 17.15
CA SER A 96 -17.61 -8.65 16.10
C SER A 96 -16.52 -9.42 15.34
N PRO A 97 -15.93 -10.48 15.93
CA PRO A 97 -14.96 -11.32 15.23
C PRO A 97 -15.55 -11.89 13.93
N GLY A 98 -14.82 -11.76 12.82
CA GLY A 98 -15.28 -12.23 11.51
C GLY A 98 -16.11 -11.22 10.70
N TYR A 99 -16.24 -9.98 11.18
CA TYR A 99 -16.90 -8.93 10.41
C TYR A 99 -16.12 -8.58 9.14
N LYS A 100 -16.75 -8.77 7.97
CA LYS A 100 -16.16 -8.51 6.64
C LYS A 100 -14.70 -9.02 6.54
N ASP A 101 -13.83 -8.25 5.94
CA ASP A 101 -12.40 -8.55 5.75
C ASP A 101 -11.48 -7.91 6.81
N VAL A 102 -12.03 -7.55 7.98
CA VAL A 102 -11.32 -6.81 9.04
C VAL A 102 -10.02 -7.50 9.46
N ALA A 103 -10.05 -8.83 9.66
CA ALA A 103 -8.86 -9.58 10.08
C ALA A 103 -7.72 -9.47 9.04
N SER A 104 -8.04 -9.57 7.75
CA SER A 104 -7.06 -9.42 6.68
C SER A 104 -6.52 -8.00 6.57
N LEU A 105 -7.39 -6.99 6.78
CA LEU A 105 -6.96 -5.58 6.80
C LEU A 105 -6.02 -5.30 7.97
N ILE A 106 -6.30 -5.83 9.17
CA ILE A 106 -5.42 -5.71 10.33
C ILE A 106 -4.03 -6.26 10.01
N LEU A 107 -3.95 -7.51 9.55
CA LEU A 107 -2.67 -8.14 9.21
C LEU A 107 -1.88 -7.31 8.19
N ARG A 108 -2.55 -6.89 7.11
CA ARG A 108 -1.94 -6.11 6.04
C ARG A 108 -1.40 -4.76 6.52
N TYR A 109 -2.22 -3.99 7.22
CA TYR A 109 -1.86 -2.62 7.61
C TYR A 109 -1.01 -2.56 8.88
N GLN A 110 -1.04 -3.57 9.72
CA GLN A 110 -0.13 -3.69 10.86
C GLN A 110 1.31 -3.88 10.39
N GLU A 111 1.54 -4.72 9.38
CA GLU A 111 2.86 -4.89 8.76
C GLU A 111 3.37 -3.56 8.16
N LEU A 112 2.51 -2.84 7.44
CA LEU A 112 2.84 -1.53 6.85
C LEU A 112 3.14 -0.47 7.91
N ASN A 113 2.38 -0.44 9.00
CA ASN A 113 2.57 0.54 10.08
C ASN A 113 3.86 0.28 10.87
N GLN A 114 4.31 -0.97 10.96
CA GLN A 114 5.55 -1.35 11.63
C GLN A 114 6.79 -1.10 10.77
N ASN A 115 6.66 -1.18 9.45
CA ASN A 115 7.77 -0.98 8.52
C ASN A 115 7.58 0.30 7.69
N LYS A 116 8.17 1.40 8.17
CA LYS A 116 8.10 2.70 7.49
C LYS A 116 8.63 2.66 6.05
N ASN A 117 9.68 1.88 5.79
CA ASN A 117 10.25 1.76 4.46
C ASN A 117 9.32 0.95 3.53
N LEU A 118 8.62 -0.07 4.04
CA LEU A 118 7.61 -0.79 3.27
C LEU A 118 6.41 0.11 2.95
N HIS A 119 5.98 0.94 3.90
CA HIS A 119 4.96 1.95 3.65
C HIS A 119 5.38 2.91 2.53
N THR A 120 6.60 3.46 2.63
CA THR A 120 7.16 4.34 1.58
C THR A 120 7.23 3.61 0.23
N TYR A 121 7.69 2.36 0.22
CA TYR A 121 7.80 1.55 -1.02
C TYR A 121 6.45 1.39 -1.72
N LEU A 122 5.37 1.13 -0.98
CA LEU A 122 4.05 0.83 -1.54
C LEU A 122 3.17 2.07 -1.77
N MET A 123 3.22 3.05 -0.86
CA MET A 123 2.21 4.10 -0.76
C MET A 123 2.69 5.50 -1.10
N SER A 124 4.00 5.77 -1.06
CA SER A 124 4.54 7.12 -1.30
C SER A 124 4.42 7.57 -2.75
N GLY A 125 4.61 8.87 -2.98
CA GLY A 125 4.78 9.44 -4.30
C GLY A 125 6.01 8.89 -5.04
N GLN A 126 6.08 9.12 -6.35
CA GLN A 126 7.13 8.55 -7.19
C GLN A 126 8.54 8.99 -6.79
N SER A 127 8.70 10.26 -6.42
CA SER A 127 9.98 10.82 -6.00
C SER A 127 10.53 10.14 -4.74
N GLU A 128 9.69 9.94 -3.72
CA GLU A 128 10.07 9.27 -2.48
C GLU A 128 10.37 7.78 -2.70
N PHE A 129 9.58 7.12 -3.54
CA PHE A 129 9.83 5.73 -3.94
C PHE A 129 11.20 5.59 -4.61
N VAL A 130 11.51 6.42 -5.61
CA VAL A 130 12.82 6.42 -6.28
C VAL A 130 13.94 6.73 -5.29
N GLY A 131 13.73 7.67 -4.38
CA GLY A 131 14.67 7.97 -3.30
C GLY A 131 14.97 6.75 -2.42
N LEU A 132 13.93 5.98 -2.07
CA LEU A 132 14.08 4.72 -1.34
C LEU A 132 14.82 3.65 -2.17
N CYS A 133 14.48 3.47 -3.44
CA CYS A 133 15.18 2.55 -4.33
C CYS A 133 16.68 2.88 -4.44
N ARG A 134 17.05 4.17 -4.54
CA ARG A 134 18.46 4.61 -4.51
C ARG A 134 19.15 4.22 -3.21
N LYS A 135 18.50 4.38 -2.06
CA LYS A 135 19.05 3.95 -0.76
C LYS A 135 19.26 2.43 -0.72
N ILE A 136 18.30 1.65 -1.26
CA ILE A 136 18.44 0.19 -1.38
C ILE A 136 19.70 -0.14 -2.18
N VAL A 137 19.81 0.38 -3.40
CA VAL A 137 20.95 0.11 -4.28
C VAL A 137 22.26 0.47 -3.61
N SER A 138 22.36 1.67 -3.02
CA SER A 138 23.61 2.16 -2.39
C SER A 138 24.06 1.34 -1.18
N ARG A 139 23.16 0.62 -0.52
CA ARG A 139 23.46 -0.18 0.69
C ARG A 139 23.38 -1.69 0.47
N PHE A 140 23.01 -2.12 -0.74
CA PHE A 140 22.75 -3.52 -1.03
C PHE A 140 23.99 -4.40 -0.92
N PHE A 141 25.13 -3.94 -1.44
CA PHE A 141 26.39 -4.64 -1.35
C PHE A 141 27.24 -4.04 -0.23
N ARG A 142 27.45 -4.82 0.82
CA ARG A 142 28.32 -4.41 1.92
C ARG A 142 29.77 -4.33 1.44
N ASN A 143 30.50 -3.31 1.85
CA ASN A 143 31.91 -3.09 1.52
C ASN A 143 32.20 -2.91 0.02
N ALA A 144 31.22 -2.45 -0.77
CA ALA A 144 31.41 -2.07 -2.16
C ALA A 144 31.17 -0.58 -2.35
N LYS A 145 31.92 0.04 -3.28
CA LYS A 145 31.58 1.36 -3.79
C LYS A 145 30.48 1.19 -4.82
N VAL A 146 29.43 1.97 -4.67
CA VAL A 146 28.26 1.94 -5.55
C VAL A 146 28.11 3.28 -6.24
N LYS A 147 28.15 3.27 -7.57
CA LYS A 147 27.91 4.45 -8.40
C LYS A 147 26.67 4.22 -9.26
N ILE A 148 25.61 4.94 -8.98
CA ILE A 148 24.38 4.90 -9.79
C ILE A 148 24.66 5.65 -11.09
N LEU A 149 24.48 4.97 -12.23
CA LEU A 149 24.73 5.49 -13.57
C LEU A 149 23.46 6.01 -14.23
N ASP A 150 22.34 5.28 -14.09
CA ASP A 150 21.06 5.63 -14.71
C ASP A 150 19.88 5.21 -13.84
N ILE A 151 18.77 5.95 -13.98
CA ILE A 151 17.49 5.65 -13.35
C ILE A 151 16.40 5.84 -14.38
N SER A 152 15.78 4.75 -14.80
CA SER A 152 14.67 4.74 -15.74
C SER A 152 13.38 4.40 -15.01
N VAL A 153 12.41 5.32 -15.03
CA VAL A 153 11.13 5.17 -14.36
C VAL A 153 10.05 4.93 -15.40
N LEU A 154 9.46 3.72 -15.38
CA LEU A 154 8.37 3.32 -16.28
C LEU A 154 7.07 3.14 -15.49
N ALA A 155 5.97 2.98 -16.21
CA ALA A 155 4.65 2.86 -15.60
C ALA A 155 4.51 1.66 -14.64
N THR A 156 5.19 0.55 -14.92
CA THR A 156 5.06 -0.71 -14.18
C THR A 156 6.24 -1.03 -13.28
N TYR A 157 7.42 -0.46 -13.55
CA TYR A 157 8.65 -0.72 -12.79
C TYR A 157 9.63 0.46 -12.86
N THR A 158 10.61 0.44 -11.99
CA THR A 158 11.76 1.35 -12.01
C THR A 158 13.04 0.56 -12.11
N ASP A 159 13.88 0.90 -13.09
CA ASP A 159 15.22 0.33 -13.24
C ASP A 159 16.27 1.31 -12.72
N ILE A 160 17.25 0.80 -11.97
CA ILE A 160 18.45 1.52 -11.55
C ILE A 160 19.67 0.73 -12.02
N VAL A 161 20.50 1.38 -12.82
CA VAL A 161 21.75 0.84 -13.30
C VAL A 161 22.88 1.36 -12.41
N ALA A 162 23.66 0.48 -11.82
CA ALA A 162 24.74 0.85 -10.94
C ALA A 162 26.03 0.06 -11.24
N GLU A 163 27.14 0.76 -11.21
CA GLU A 163 28.48 0.19 -11.18
C GLU A 163 28.82 -0.17 -9.74
N ILE A 164 29.17 -1.41 -9.52
CA ILE A 164 29.53 -1.96 -8.20
C ILE A 164 31.00 -2.31 -8.22
N ASP A 165 31.78 -1.66 -7.38
CA ASP A 165 33.20 -1.92 -7.21
C ASP A 165 33.45 -2.45 -5.80
N SER A 166 33.76 -3.73 -5.71
CA SER A 166 34.06 -4.44 -4.47
C SER A 166 35.51 -4.95 -4.49
N PRO A 167 36.10 -5.29 -3.35
CA PRO A 167 37.49 -5.82 -3.30
C PRO A 167 37.68 -7.12 -4.10
N LYS A 168 36.58 -7.82 -4.45
CA LYS A 168 36.66 -9.15 -5.12
C LYS A 168 36.23 -9.09 -6.59
N TRP A 169 35.43 -8.12 -6.98
CA TRP A 169 34.85 -8.01 -8.33
C TRP A 169 34.34 -6.60 -8.58
N ALA A 170 34.37 -6.17 -9.81
CA ALA A 170 33.72 -4.96 -10.28
C ALA A 170 32.83 -5.29 -11.47
N ASP A 171 31.59 -4.82 -11.47
CA ASP A 171 30.64 -5.13 -12.55
C ASP A 171 29.47 -4.13 -12.57
N LEU A 172 28.73 -4.15 -13.68
CA LEU A 172 27.47 -3.43 -13.84
C LEU A 172 26.33 -4.31 -13.35
N VAL A 173 25.49 -3.76 -12.48
CA VAL A 173 24.30 -4.43 -11.93
C VAL A 173 23.06 -3.61 -12.24
N ILE A 174 22.01 -4.26 -12.72
CA ILE A 174 20.72 -3.64 -12.96
C ILE A 174 19.74 -4.09 -11.88
N PHE A 175 19.15 -3.11 -11.20
CA PHE A 175 18.08 -3.35 -10.23
C PHE A 175 16.73 -2.97 -10.84
N ARG A 176 15.75 -3.88 -10.80
CA ARG A 176 14.37 -3.63 -11.21
C ARG A 176 13.42 -3.72 -10.02
N PHE A 177 12.65 -2.68 -9.79
CA PHE A 177 11.74 -2.54 -8.68
C PHE A 177 10.28 -2.52 -9.15
N PHE A 178 9.46 -3.43 -8.63
CA PHE A 178 8.01 -3.46 -8.86
C PHE A 178 7.26 -3.06 -7.59
N ARG A 179 6.38 -2.07 -7.69
CA ARG A 179 5.49 -1.68 -6.58
C ARG A 179 4.25 -2.56 -6.48
N SER A 180 3.91 -3.25 -7.57
CA SER A 180 2.76 -4.15 -7.61
C SER A 180 2.87 -5.26 -6.56
N GLN A 181 1.76 -5.56 -5.91
CA GLN A 181 1.62 -6.70 -4.99
C GLN A 181 1.19 -7.98 -5.71
N GLY A 182 0.98 -7.92 -7.02
CA GLY A 182 0.69 -9.07 -7.86
C GLY A 182 1.90 -9.97 -8.12
N ALA A 183 1.66 -11.08 -8.81
CA ALA A 183 2.71 -12.00 -9.22
C ALA A 183 3.43 -11.47 -10.48
N VAL A 184 4.75 -11.47 -10.46
CA VAL A 184 5.60 -11.16 -11.61
C VAL A 184 5.82 -12.44 -12.40
N GLY A 185 5.40 -12.45 -13.67
CA GLY A 185 5.48 -13.60 -14.55
C GLY A 185 6.81 -13.72 -15.30
N GLU A 186 6.99 -14.87 -15.96
CA GLU A 186 8.20 -15.22 -16.71
C GLU A 186 8.52 -14.22 -17.84
N LEU A 187 7.52 -13.74 -18.59
CA LEU A 187 7.74 -12.83 -19.73
C LEU A 187 8.47 -11.55 -19.29
N VAL A 188 8.09 -10.99 -18.16
CA VAL A 188 8.73 -9.79 -17.59
C VAL A 188 10.20 -10.03 -17.25
N LEU A 189 10.54 -11.24 -16.76
CA LEU A 189 11.93 -11.61 -16.46
C LEU A 189 12.73 -11.93 -17.71
N ARG A 190 12.11 -12.41 -18.79
CA ARG A 190 12.75 -12.57 -20.09
C ARG A 190 13.15 -11.23 -20.68
N GLU A 191 12.27 -10.24 -20.64
CA GLU A 191 12.58 -8.87 -21.05
C GLU A 191 13.70 -8.26 -20.20
N PHE A 192 13.66 -8.47 -18.91
CA PHE A 192 14.70 -7.98 -18.00
C PHE A 192 16.05 -8.65 -18.29
N HIS A 193 16.08 -9.95 -18.54
CA HIS A 193 17.29 -10.67 -18.91
C HIS A 193 17.86 -10.21 -20.27
N ALA A 194 17.01 -9.90 -21.25
CA ALA A 194 17.44 -9.32 -22.51
C ALA A 194 18.15 -7.97 -22.31
N ARG A 195 17.58 -7.10 -21.44
CA ARG A 195 18.20 -5.81 -21.09
C ARG A 195 19.54 -5.98 -20.40
N ILE A 196 19.69 -6.97 -19.48
CA ILE A 196 20.98 -7.26 -18.82
C ILE A 196 22.05 -7.61 -19.86
N LYS A 197 21.70 -8.43 -20.86
CA LYS A 197 22.61 -8.83 -21.94
C LYS A 197 22.97 -7.64 -22.84
N GLU A 198 21.98 -6.83 -23.24
CA GLU A 198 22.17 -5.65 -24.07
C GLU A 198 23.15 -4.66 -23.41
N MET A 199 22.99 -4.43 -22.11
CA MET A 199 23.85 -3.53 -21.34
C MET A 199 25.16 -4.16 -20.91
N LYS A 200 25.40 -5.44 -21.21
CA LYS A 200 26.56 -6.24 -20.76
C LYS A 200 26.74 -6.18 -19.24
N ALA A 201 25.63 -6.16 -18.51
CA ALA A 201 25.67 -6.19 -17.05
C ALA A 201 25.91 -7.64 -16.57
N GLY A 202 26.74 -7.81 -15.55
CA GLY A 202 27.04 -9.13 -14.98
C GLY A 202 25.90 -9.70 -14.15
N LYS A 203 24.97 -8.85 -13.66
CA LYS A 203 23.89 -9.29 -12.81
C LYS A 203 22.65 -8.41 -12.89
N GLY A 204 21.48 -9.04 -12.77
CA GLY A 204 20.18 -8.40 -12.54
C GLY A 204 19.59 -8.76 -11.19
N ILE A 205 19.02 -7.79 -10.51
CA ILE A 205 18.32 -7.96 -9.25
C ILE A 205 16.89 -7.45 -9.40
N CYS A 206 15.93 -8.34 -9.27
CA CYS A 206 14.52 -8.03 -9.42
C CYS A 206 13.83 -8.06 -8.05
N MET A 207 13.22 -6.94 -7.63
CA MET A 207 12.54 -6.78 -6.35
C MET A 207 11.06 -6.48 -6.56
N THR A 208 10.19 -7.21 -5.85
CA THR A 208 8.74 -6.99 -5.89
C THR A 208 8.13 -6.97 -4.50
N ALA A 209 7.10 -6.14 -4.31
CA ALA A 209 6.26 -6.20 -3.12
C ALA A 209 5.21 -7.34 -3.19
N GLY A 210 5.17 -8.08 -4.29
CA GLY A 210 4.35 -9.26 -4.51
C GLY A 210 5.15 -10.55 -4.50
N THR A 211 4.81 -11.45 -5.42
CA THR A 211 5.44 -12.75 -5.58
C THR A 211 5.99 -12.91 -7.00
N PHE A 212 6.66 -14.01 -7.26
CA PHE A 212 7.03 -14.46 -8.61
C PHE A 212 6.30 -15.78 -8.91
N THR A 213 5.84 -15.96 -10.16
CA THR A 213 5.26 -17.24 -10.57
C THR A 213 6.31 -18.35 -10.57
N GLU A 214 5.88 -19.61 -10.55
CA GLU A 214 6.80 -20.75 -10.60
C GLU A 214 7.62 -20.77 -11.90
N GLU A 215 7.00 -20.42 -13.03
CA GLU A 215 7.67 -20.33 -14.33
C GLU A 215 8.75 -19.22 -14.28
N ALA A 216 8.44 -18.07 -13.65
CA ALA A 216 9.40 -17.00 -13.46
C ALA A 216 10.61 -17.45 -12.63
N ARG A 217 10.38 -18.20 -11.55
CA ARG A 217 11.46 -18.78 -10.71
C ARG A 217 12.32 -19.75 -11.49
N ARG A 218 11.71 -20.72 -12.20
CA ARG A 218 12.43 -21.68 -13.05
C ARG A 218 13.24 -21.00 -14.14
N PHE A 219 12.69 -19.93 -14.74
CA PHE A 219 13.42 -19.17 -15.75
C PHE A 219 14.72 -18.58 -15.22
N THR A 220 14.82 -18.20 -13.95
CA THR A 220 16.03 -17.59 -13.39
C THR A 220 17.11 -18.60 -12.99
N GLU A 221 16.80 -19.90 -12.95
CA GLU A 221 17.77 -20.93 -12.63
C GLU A 221 18.93 -20.95 -13.64
N GLY A 222 20.15 -20.88 -13.14
CA GLY A 222 21.36 -20.81 -13.95
C GLY A 222 21.60 -19.51 -14.72
N ARG A 223 20.81 -18.47 -14.48
CA ARG A 223 20.97 -17.13 -15.05
C ARG A 223 21.44 -16.12 -14.01
N PRO A 224 22.13 -15.03 -14.41
CA PRO A 224 22.58 -14.02 -13.50
C PRO A 224 21.43 -13.09 -13.01
N LEU A 225 20.38 -13.69 -12.47
CA LEU A 225 19.16 -13.03 -12.02
C LEU A 225 18.83 -13.45 -10.60
N ASP A 226 18.81 -12.49 -9.67
CA ASP A 226 18.34 -12.69 -8.30
C ASP A 226 16.93 -12.15 -8.12
N LEU A 227 16.05 -12.94 -7.51
CA LEU A 227 14.67 -12.57 -7.22
C LEU A 227 14.47 -12.27 -5.74
N PHE A 228 13.88 -11.11 -5.46
CA PHE A 228 13.49 -10.66 -4.13
C PHE A 228 11.96 -10.46 -4.12
N ASP A 229 11.26 -11.46 -3.63
CA ASP A 229 9.82 -11.38 -3.34
C ASP A 229 9.53 -10.51 -2.11
N LYS A 230 8.26 -10.35 -1.76
CA LYS A 230 7.83 -9.57 -0.60
C LYS A 230 8.63 -9.88 0.67
N ASN A 231 8.89 -11.16 0.96
CA ASN A 231 9.56 -11.56 2.19
C ASN A 231 11.04 -11.15 2.20
N ARG A 232 11.74 -11.36 1.09
CA ARG A 232 13.13 -10.94 0.93
C ARG A 232 13.27 -9.41 0.85
N LEU A 233 12.33 -8.74 0.15
CA LEU A 233 12.27 -7.28 0.09
C LEU A 233 12.08 -6.67 1.48
N ASN A 234 11.17 -7.20 2.31
CA ASN A 234 10.98 -6.73 3.68
C ASN A 234 12.26 -6.81 4.53
N LYS A 235 13.03 -7.89 4.38
CA LYS A 235 14.33 -8.02 5.06
C LYS A 235 15.30 -6.91 4.62
N VAL A 236 15.36 -6.62 3.33
CA VAL A 236 16.19 -5.52 2.79
C VAL A 236 15.71 -4.18 3.34
N LEU A 237 14.42 -3.89 3.31
CA LEU A 237 13.83 -2.63 3.79
C LEU A 237 14.07 -2.38 5.28
N ASN A 238 14.12 -3.44 6.09
CA ASN A 238 14.43 -3.34 7.52
C ASN A 238 15.90 -2.99 7.80
N THR A 239 16.81 -3.26 6.86
CA THR A 239 18.26 -2.98 7.03
C THR A 239 18.65 -1.57 6.59
N ILE A 240 17.75 -0.81 5.96
CA ILE A 240 18.04 0.49 5.35
C ILE A 240 17.67 1.67 6.28
N GLY A 241 16.98 1.38 7.37
CA GLY A 241 16.59 2.36 8.38
C GLY A 241 17.75 3.12 9.01
#